data_90ec664ad10b34a9672b4260c82350f6
#
_entry.id   90ec664ad10b34a9672b4260c82350f6
#
_cell.length_a   1.000
_cell.length_b   1.000
_cell.length_c   1.000
_cell.angle_alpha   90.00
_cell.angle_beta   90.00
_cell.angle_gamma   90.00
#
_symmetry.space_group_name_H-M   'P 1'
#
loop_
_entity.id
_entity.type
_entity.pdbx_description
1 polymer ?
#
loop_
_entity_poly.entity_id
_entity_poly.type
_entity_poly.pdbx_seq_one_letter_code
_entity_poly.pdbx_strand_id
1 'polypeptide(L)'
;YGLAIILFTLISKIVLLPVSIWVQKNSIKMVKMQPDINRILIKHYGDKDEIAEEQSKLYKKEKYNPLASLIPLIIQIILLLGVVAVIKDGINEGVANMKFCGYDLTWITTKQWGLSIITPIIAGVSAWLLCVAQNASNVLQAEQSKLNKYGMMIFSVGLSLYLGCFVYAGVALYWTASNIFAILQLYLCLLYTSDAADDR
;
A
#
# COMPACT_ATOMS: atom_id res chain seq x y z
N TYR A 1 -21.44 -9.51 6.83
CA TYR A 1 -20.58 -8.31 6.88
C TYR A 1 -19.15 -8.61 6.40
N GLY A 2 -18.45 -9.66 6.89
CA GLY A 2 -17.08 -9.94 6.48
C GLY A 2 -16.93 -10.19 4.98
N LEU A 3 -17.81 -10.97 4.38
CA LEU A 3 -17.84 -11.17 2.92
C LEU A 3 -18.11 -9.86 2.18
N ALA A 4 -19.00 -9.01 2.70
CA ALA A 4 -19.26 -7.69 2.12
C ALA A 4 -18.01 -6.78 2.14
N ILE A 5 -17.22 -6.80 3.23
CA ILE A 5 -15.95 -6.07 3.32
C ILE A 5 -14.95 -6.58 2.27
N ILE A 6 -14.84 -7.90 2.10
CA ILE A 6 -13.94 -8.50 1.10
C ILE A 6 -14.37 -8.12 -0.32
N LEU A 7 -15.66 -8.25 -0.63
CA LEU A 7 -16.21 -7.88 -1.94
C LEU A 7 -16.06 -6.38 -2.22
N PHE A 8 -16.36 -5.54 -1.23
CA PHE A 8 -16.12 -4.09 -1.33
C PHE A 8 -14.66 -3.78 -1.63
N THR A 9 -13.73 -4.46 -0.93
CA THR A 9 -12.30 -4.28 -1.16
C THR A 9 -11.91 -4.69 -2.58
N LEU A 10 -12.39 -5.83 -3.05
CA LEU A 10 -12.14 -6.32 -4.41
C LEU A 10 -12.66 -5.34 -5.47
N ILE A 11 -13.93 -4.92 -5.35
CA ILE A 11 -14.56 -3.97 -6.28
C ILE A 11 -13.79 -2.65 -6.29
N SER A 12 -13.43 -2.13 -5.10
CA SER A 12 -12.64 -0.91 -4.98
C SER A 12 -11.29 -1.03 -5.70
N LYS A 13 -10.60 -2.17 -5.59
CA LYS A 13 -9.32 -2.40 -6.29
C LYS A 13 -9.50 -2.49 -7.81
N ILE A 14 -10.58 -3.09 -8.29
CA ILE A 14 -10.90 -3.17 -9.72
C ILE A 14 -11.18 -1.76 -10.27
N VAL A 15 -12.02 -0.99 -9.60
CA VAL A 15 -12.34 0.39 -10.02
C VAL A 15 -11.12 1.29 -10.03
N LEU A 16 -10.18 1.08 -9.09
CA LEU A 16 -8.94 1.85 -8.96
C LEU A 16 -7.79 1.30 -9.83
N LEU A 17 -8.00 0.23 -10.58
CA LEU A 17 -6.98 -0.40 -11.42
C LEU A 17 -6.35 0.59 -12.42
N PRO A 18 -7.09 1.45 -13.14
CA PRO A 18 -6.49 2.44 -14.04
C PRO A 18 -5.56 3.42 -13.32
N VAL A 19 -5.95 3.87 -12.12
CA VAL A 19 -5.13 4.75 -11.29
C VAL A 19 -3.84 4.04 -10.86
N SER A 20 -3.94 2.79 -10.47
CA SER A 20 -2.79 1.99 -10.06
C SER A 20 -1.80 1.74 -11.21
N ILE A 21 -2.30 1.47 -12.42
CA ILE A 21 -1.46 1.34 -13.63
C ILE A 21 -0.73 2.66 -13.91
N TRP A 22 -1.43 3.78 -13.81
CA TRP A 22 -0.82 5.09 -14.01
C TRP A 22 0.28 5.38 -12.98
N VAL A 23 0.03 5.09 -11.71
CA VAL A 23 1.02 5.23 -10.62
C VAL A 23 2.21 4.31 -10.85
N GLN A 24 1.98 3.06 -11.26
CA GLN A 24 3.05 2.11 -11.56
C GLN A 24 3.94 2.60 -12.72
N LYS A 25 3.33 3.09 -13.80
CA LYS A 25 4.07 3.71 -14.92
C LYS A 25 4.90 4.91 -14.45
N ASN A 26 4.36 5.73 -13.57
CA ASN A 26 5.08 6.86 -12.98
C ASN A 26 6.26 6.39 -12.10
N SER A 27 6.08 5.31 -11.32
CA SER A 27 7.15 4.71 -10.51
C SER A 27 8.29 4.15 -11.37
N ILE A 28 7.97 3.53 -12.52
CA ILE A 28 9.00 3.05 -13.47
C ILE A 28 9.84 4.21 -14.02
N LYS A 29 9.24 5.39 -14.26
CA LYS A 29 9.99 6.59 -14.68
C LYS A 29 10.98 7.02 -13.59
N MET A 30 10.56 7.05 -12.33
CA MET A 30 11.44 7.39 -11.20
C MET A 30 12.68 6.51 -11.17
N VAL A 31 12.46 5.23 -11.38
CA VAL A 31 13.53 4.25 -11.42
C VAL A 31 14.49 4.46 -12.58
N LYS A 32 13.98 4.72 -13.78
CA LYS A 32 14.82 5.03 -14.96
C LYS A 32 15.64 6.30 -14.78
N MET A 33 15.13 7.26 -14.00
CA MET A 33 15.85 8.52 -13.70
C MET A 33 16.87 8.39 -12.56
N GLN A 34 16.87 7.28 -11.81
CA GLN A 34 17.72 7.12 -10.64
C GLN A 34 19.23 7.36 -10.92
N PRO A 35 19.81 6.87 -12.02
CA PRO A 35 21.21 7.17 -12.37
C PRO A 35 21.47 8.66 -12.55
N ASP A 36 20.55 9.38 -13.20
CA ASP A 36 20.70 10.82 -13.42
C ASP A 36 20.52 11.60 -12.12
N ILE A 37 19.61 11.19 -11.25
CA ILE A 37 19.44 11.75 -9.90
C ILE A 37 20.75 11.58 -9.10
N ASN A 38 21.35 10.39 -9.15
CA ASN A 38 22.62 10.13 -8.46
C ASN A 38 23.75 11.01 -9.01
N ARG A 39 23.81 11.25 -10.33
CA ARG A 39 24.78 12.19 -10.93
C ARG A 39 24.58 13.61 -10.45
N ILE A 40 23.32 14.10 -10.35
CA ILE A 40 23.00 15.43 -9.82
C ILE A 40 23.47 15.55 -8.36
N LEU A 41 23.20 14.53 -7.53
CA LEU A 41 23.61 14.51 -6.12
C LEU A 41 25.13 14.57 -5.95
N ILE A 42 25.90 13.88 -6.81
CA ILE A 42 27.35 13.87 -6.77
C ILE A 42 27.90 15.20 -7.28
N LYS A 43 27.35 15.73 -8.37
CA LYS A 43 27.81 16.96 -9.02
C LYS A 43 27.66 18.20 -8.12
N HIS A 44 26.53 18.26 -7.39
CA HIS A 44 26.19 19.40 -6.52
C HIS A 44 26.25 19.02 -5.03
N TYR A 45 27.20 18.15 -4.66
CA TYR A 45 27.35 17.67 -3.30
C TYR A 45 27.52 18.83 -2.31
N GLY A 46 26.56 18.94 -1.36
CA GLY A 46 26.53 20.00 -0.34
C GLY A 46 25.60 21.18 -0.66
N ASP A 47 25.22 21.38 -1.93
CA ASP A 47 24.29 22.44 -2.34
C ASP A 47 22.88 21.86 -2.56
N LYS A 48 22.02 22.02 -1.54
CA LYS A 48 20.66 21.50 -1.56
C LYS A 48 19.75 22.22 -2.54
N ASP A 49 19.99 23.50 -2.78
CA ASP A 49 19.15 24.35 -3.62
C ASP A 49 19.40 24.02 -5.11
N GLU A 50 20.66 23.89 -5.53
CA GLU A 50 21.00 23.44 -6.87
C GLU A 50 20.53 22.00 -7.14
N ILE A 51 20.69 21.08 -6.17
CA ILE A 51 20.17 19.71 -6.28
C ILE A 51 18.66 19.73 -6.52
N ALA A 52 17.88 20.49 -5.74
CA ALA A 52 16.44 20.57 -5.86
C ALA A 52 16.01 21.15 -7.21
N GLU A 53 16.72 22.18 -7.68
CA GLU A 53 16.45 22.82 -8.97
C GLU A 53 16.71 21.86 -10.14
N GLU A 54 17.87 21.21 -10.20
CA GLU A 54 18.22 20.26 -11.28
C GLU A 54 17.31 19.02 -11.25
N GLN A 55 16.96 18.50 -10.08
CA GLN A 55 15.98 17.42 -9.95
C GLN A 55 14.59 17.85 -10.46
N SER A 56 14.16 19.07 -10.14
CA SER A 56 12.89 19.61 -10.64
C SER A 56 12.88 19.72 -12.18
N LYS A 57 13.99 20.16 -12.78
CA LYS A 57 14.14 20.22 -14.25
C LYS A 57 14.07 18.81 -14.87
N LEU A 58 14.73 17.83 -14.26
CA LEU A 58 14.70 16.43 -14.69
C LEU A 58 13.29 15.86 -14.61
N TYR A 59 12.56 16.07 -13.50
CA TYR A 59 11.17 15.60 -13.34
C TYR A 59 10.23 16.20 -14.37
N LYS A 60 10.38 17.48 -14.70
CA LYS A 60 9.59 18.14 -15.76
C LYS A 60 9.91 17.56 -17.13
N LYS A 61 11.19 17.33 -17.43
CA LYS A 61 11.65 16.75 -18.71
C LYS A 61 11.05 15.35 -18.92
N GLU A 62 11.09 14.49 -17.91
CA GLU A 62 10.62 13.11 -17.97
C GLU A 62 9.11 12.98 -17.70
N LYS A 63 8.41 14.11 -17.52
CA LYS A 63 6.97 14.14 -17.17
C LYS A 63 6.68 13.22 -15.97
N TYR A 64 7.55 13.26 -14.95
CA TYR A 64 7.39 12.53 -13.70
C TYR A 64 6.66 13.40 -12.67
N ASN A 65 5.70 12.79 -11.97
CA ASN A 65 4.99 13.46 -10.88
C ASN A 65 5.32 12.78 -9.54
N PRO A 66 6.08 13.43 -8.65
CA PRO A 66 6.43 12.86 -7.35
C PRO A 66 5.19 12.63 -6.45
N LEU A 67 4.14 13.43 -6.62
CA LEU A 67 2.91 13.28 -5.83
C LEU A 67 2.05 12.08 -6.25
N ALA A 68 2.30 11.50 -7.42
CA ALA A 68 1.54 10.35 -7.90
C ALA A 68 1.62 9.14 -6.93
N SER A 69 2.74 8.97 -6.25
CA SER A 69 2.93 7.90 -5.26
C SER A 69 2.05 8.05 -4.01
N LEU A 70 1.57 9.26 -3.70
CA LEU A 70 0.70 9.53 -2.56
C LEU A 70 -0.77 9.24 -2.84
N ILE A 71 -1.19 9.21 -4.12
CA ILE A 71 -2.59 9.03 -4.50
C ILE A 71 -3.16 7.70 -3.97
N PRO A 72 -2.50 6.54 -4.12
CA PRO A 72 -2.98 5.29 -3.56
C PRO A 72 -3.14 5.34 -2.04
N LEU A 73 -2.23 6.01 -1.35
CA LEU A 73 -2.27 6.17 0.10
C LEU A 73 -3.49 6.99 0.54
N ILE A 74 -3.76 8.12 -0.12
CA ILE A 74 -4.92 8.98 0.18
C ILE A 74 -6.21 8.20 -0.03
N ILE A 75 -6.35 7.51 -1.16
CA ILE A 75 -7.52 6.69 -1.46
C ILE A 75 -7.68 5.58 -0.41
N GLN A 76 -6.59 4.92 -0.03
CA GLN A 76 -6.58 3.86 0.98
C GLN A 76 -7.08 4.36 2.34
N ILE A 77 -6.70 5.58 2.75
CA ILE A 77 -7.16 6.21 4.00
C ILE A 77 -8.66 6.51 3.93
N ILE A 78 -9.14 7.06 2.81
CA ILE A 78 -10.58 7.37 2.63
C ILE A 78 -11.42 6.09 2.72
N LEU A 79 -11.00 5.01 2.04
CA LEU A 79 -11.68 3.73 2.09
C LEU A 79 -11.66 3.11 3.50
N LEU A 80 -10.52 3.23 4.19
CA LEU A 80 -10.38 2.77 5.58
C LEU A 80 -11.37 3.48 6.51
N LEU A 81 -11.47 4.80 6.40
CA LEU A 81 -12.41 5.59 7.19
C LEU A 81 -13.86 5.23 6.89
N GLY A 82 -14.18 4.94 5.62
CA GLY A 82 -15.49 4.43 5.23
C GLY A 82 -15.83 3.10 5.90
N VAL A 83 -14.90 2.14 5.93
CA VAL A 83 -15.11 0.85 6.61
C VAL A 83 -15.28 1.04 8.13
N VAL A 84 -14.50 1.94 8.74
CA VAL A 84 -14.65 2.28 10.17
C VAL A 84 -16.04 2.84 10.46
N ALA A 85 -16.55 3.74 9.61
CA ALA A 85 -17.88 4.34 9.76
C ALA A 85 -18.97 3.24 9.70
N VAL A 86 -18.95 2.40 8.68
CA VAL A 86 -19.91 1.30 8.51
C VAL A 86 -19.92 0.35 9.71
N ILE A 87 -18.76 0.00 10.27
CA ILE A 87 -18.69 -0.87 11.45
C ILE A 87 -19.28 -0.16 12.67
N LYS A 88 -18.97 1.12 12.88
CA LYS A 88 -19.52 1.91 13.99
C LYS A 88 -21.04 2.04 13.90
N ASP A 89 -21.55 2.33 12.71
CA ASP A 89 -23.01 2.44 12.49
C ASP A 89 -23.70 1.12 12.76
N GLY A 90 -23.14 0.00 12.27
CA GLY A 90 -23.68 -1.34 12.57
C GLY A 90 -23.68 -1.69 14.06
N ILE A 91 -22.67 -1.23 14.83
CA ILE A 91 -22.65 -1.38 16.29
C ILE A 91 -23.76 -0.54 16.94
N ASN A 92 -23.94 0.72 16.51
CA ASN A 92 -24.91 1.64 17.05
C ASN A 92 -26.35 1.20 16.76
N GLU A 93 -26.59 0.63 15.59
CA GLU A 93 -27.91 0.08 15.18
C GLU A 93 -28.20 -1.29 15.79
N GLY A 94 -27.27 -1.86 16.56
CA GLY A 94 -27.46 -3.17 17.22
C GLY A 94 -27.57 -4.34 16.23
N VAL A 95 -26.87 -4.23 15.10
CA VAL A 95 -26.86 -5.30 14.08
C VAL A 95 -26.24 -6.57 14.67
N ALA A 96 -27.09 -7.55 14.96
CA ALA A 96 -26.76 -8.75 15.74
C ALA A 96 -25.75 -9.71 15.09
N ASN A 97 -25.35 -9.51 13.83
CA ASN A 97 -24.60 -10.53 13.09
C ASN A 97 -23.38 -9.98 12.35
N MET A 98 -22.50 -9.29 13.08
CA MET A 98 -21.20 -8.82 12.54
C MET A 98 -20.11 -9.89 12.65
N LYS A 99 -20.46 -11.18 12.54
CA LYS A 99 -19.51 -12.29 12.60
C LYS A 99 -19.08 -12.73 11.19
N PHE A 100 -17.82 -13.13 11.09
CA PHE A 100 -17.24 -13.72 9.88
C PHE A 100 -16.38 -14.94 10.27
N CYS A 101 -16.74 -16.13 9.75
CA CYS A 101 -16.08 -17.39 10.11
C CYS A 101 -16.01 -17.63 11.63
N GLY A 102 -17.06 -17.27 12.39
CA GLY A 102 -17.11 -17.39 13.84
C GLY A 102 -16.40 -16.26 14.60
N TYR A 103 -15.75 -15.34 13.90
CA TYR A 103 -15.00 -14.23 14.45
C TYR A 103 -15.83 -12.95 14.44
N ASP A 104 -15.90 -12.23 15.56
CA ASP A 104 -16.66 -11.00 15.66
C ASP A 104 -15.87 -9.80 15.14
N LEU A 105 -16.37 -9.14 14.11
CA LEU A 105 -15.71 -8.03 13.43
C LEU A 105 -15.71 -6.73 14.23
N THR A 106 -16.49 -6.67 15.32
CA THR A 106 -16.54 -5.51 16.23
C THR A 106 -15.45 -5.54 17.31
N TRP A 107 -14.76 -6.66 17.46
CA TRP A 107 -13.72 -6.82 18.47
C TRP A 107 -12.52 -5.91 18.20
N ILE A 108 -11.94 -5.42 19.32
CA ILE A 108 -10.67 -4.71 19.33
C ILE A 108 -9.70 -5.56 20.16
N THR A 109 -8.58 -5.97 19.57
CA THR A 109 -7.65 -6.92 20.19
C THR A 109 -7.17 -6.47 21.57
N THR A 110 -6.84 -5.19 21.73
CA THR A 110 -6.39 -4.63 23.02
C THR A 110 -7.46 -4.61 24.12
N LYS A 111 -8.73 -4.72 23.76
CA LYS A 111 -9.85 -4.76 24.71
C LYS A 111 -10.31 -6.18 25.03
N GLN A 112 -10.01 -7.13 24.15
CA GLN A 112 -10.49 -8.51 24.24
C GLN A 112 -9.36 -9.47 23.83
N TRP A 113 -8.48 -9.79 24.79
CA TRP A 113 -7.38 -10.74 24.58
C TRP A 113 -7.93 -12.16 24.35
N GLY A 114 -7.23 -12.96 23.57
CA GLY A 114 -7.59 -14.33 23.22
C GLY A 114 -7.51 -14.54 21.70
N LEU A 115 -8.57 -15.07 21.10
CA LEU A 115 -8.63 -15.31 19.65
C LEU A 115 -8.44 -14.03 18.82
N SER A 116 -8.70 -12.85 19.39
CA SER A 116 -8.51 -11.54 18.74
C SER A 116 -7.05 -11.26 18.37
N ILE A 117 -6.06 -11.91 18.97
CA ILE A 117 -4.63 -11.82 18.59
C ILE A 117 -4.36 -12.26 17.16
N ILE A 118 -5.22 -13.09 16.58
CA ILE A 118 -5.10 -13.53 15.18
C ILE A 118 -5.16 -12.33 14.22
N THR A 119 -5.95 -11.32 14.55
CA THR A 119 -6.17 -10.13 13.70
C THR A 119 -4.89 -9.35 13.41
N PRO A 120 -4.12 -8.87 14.40
CA PRO A 120 -2.86 -8.17 14.13
C PRO A 120 -1.82 -9.06 13.46
N ILE A 121 -1.78 -10.37 13.78
CA ILE A 121 -0.84 -11.30 13.16
C ILE A 121 -1.12 -11.40 11.65
N ILE A 122 -2.36 -11.63 11.24
CA ILE A 122 -2.74 -11.73 9.83
C ILE A 122 -2.51 -10.41 9.12
N ALA A 123 -2.83 -9.27 9.73
CA ALA A 123 -2.57 -7.94 9.18
C ALA A 123 -1.06 -7.70 8.98
N GLY A 124 -0.24 -8.03 9.97
CA GLY A 124 1.22 -7.90 9.89
C GLY A 124 1.84 -8.81 8.83
N VAL A 125 1.41 -10.08 8.76
CA VAL A 125 1.88 -11.05 7.75
C VAL A 125 1.49 -10.60 6.34
N SER A 126 0.26 -10.13 6.14
CA SER A 126 -0.18 -9.64 4.83
C SER A 126 0.62 -8.42 4.37
N ALA A 127 0.95 -7.50 5.27
CA ALA A 127 1.79 -6.34 4.97
C ALA A 127 3.23 -6.74 4.66
N TRP A 128 3.77 -7.70 5.40
CA TRP A 128 5.11 -8.25 5.12
C TRP A 128 5.16 -8.89 3.73
N LEU A 129 4.17 -9.73 3.38
CA LEU A 129 4.07 -10.35 2.06
C LEU A 129 3.97 -9.31 0.95
N LEU A 130 3.18 -8.25 1.15
CA LEU A 130 3.09 -7.15 0.19
C LEU A 130 4.44 -6.45 -0.01
N CYS A 131 5.17 -6.17 1.08
CA CYS A 131 6.50 -5.58 0.99
C CYS A 131 7.50 -6.50 0.27
N VAL A 132 7.45 -7.81 0.53
CA VAL A 132 8.28 -8.80 -0.19
C VAL A 132 7.95 -8.81 -1.68
N ALA A 133 6.66 -8.83 -2.05
CA ALA A 133 6.22 -8.80 -3.43
C ALA A 133 6.66 -7.51 -4.14
N GLN A 134 6.51 -6.35 -3.50
CA GLN A 134 6.98 -5.06 -4.03
C GLN A 134 8.49 -5.03 -4.23
N ASN A 135 9.26 -5.54 -3.27
CA ASN A 135 10.71 -5.60 -3.36
C ASN A 135 11.20 -6.57 -4.45
N ALA A 136 10.50 -7.69 -4.65
CA ALA A 136 10.83 -8.65 -5.71
C ALA A 136 10.48 -8.11 -7.11
N SER A 137 9.42 -7.33 -7.21
CA SER A 137 8.93 -6.77 -8.48
C SER A 137 9.73 -5.58 -8.99
N ASN A 138 10.43 -4.88 -8.13
CA ASN A 138 11.26 -3.73 -8.48
C ASN A 138 12.74 -4.11 -8.46
N VAL A 139 13.26 -4.61 -9.59
CA VAL A 139 14.69 -4.93 -9.76
C VAL A 139 15.60 -3.75 -9.41
N LEU A 140 15.10 -2.53 -9.55
CA LEU A 140 15.81 -1.28 -9.25
C LEU A 140 15.64 -0.80 -7.80
N GLN A 141 14.74 -1.38 -7.00
CA GLN A 141 14.80 -1.25 -5.54
C GLN A 141 15.99 -2.03 -4.94
N ALA A 142 16.64 -2.89 -5.73
CA ALA A 142 17.91 -3.51 -5.33
C ALA A 142 19.03 -2.48 -5.10
N GLU A 143 18.97 -1.32 -5.77
CA GLU A 143 19.95 -0.23 -5.62
C GLU A 143 19.59 0.75 -4.48
N GLN A 144 18.39 0.67 -3.91
CA GLN A 144 18.07 1.46 -2.72
C GLN A 144 18.93 1.02 -1.53
N SER A 145 19.33 2.00 -0.70
CA SER A 145 20.08 1.67 0.52
C SER A 145 19.31 0.67 1.37
N LYS A 146 20.01 -0.33 1.91
CA LYS A 146 19.42 -1.38 2.77
C LYS A 146 18.59 -0.76 3.90
N LEU A 147 19.03 0.36 4.45
CA LEU A 147 18.34 1.09 5.50
C LEU A 147 16.95 1.58 5.05
N ASN A 148 16.83 2.10 3.85
CA ASN A 148 15.56 2.61 3.32
C ASN A 148 14.58 1.46 3.04
N LYS A 149 15.07 0.38 2.43
CA LYS A 149 14.30 -0.83 2.12
C LYS A 149 13.75 -1.50 3.39
N TYR A 150 14.59 -1.76 4.38
CA TYR A 150 14.15 -2.39 5.62
C TYR A 150 13.36 -1.43 6.50
N GLY A 151 13.68 -0.13 6.50
CA GLY A 151 12.93 0.90 7.21
C GLY A 151 11.48 0.97 6.75
N MET A 152 11.23 0.99 5.44
CA MET A 152 9.87 0.97 4.87
C MET A 152 9.12 -0.33 5.21
N MET A 153 9.79 -1.47 5.19
CA MET A 153 9.19 -2.74 5.56
C MET A 153 8.79 -2.77 7.04
N ILE A 154 9.69 -2.37 7.95
CA ILE A 154 9.43 -2.30 9.40
C ILE A 154 8.28 -1.34 9.67
N PHE A 155 8.26 -0.17 9.02
CA PHE A 155 7.18 0.81 9.16
C PHE A 155 5.84 0.24 8.71
N SER A 156 5.77 -0.40 7.53
CA SER A 156 4.54 -0.97 6.98
C SER A 156 3.99 -2.11 7.85
N VAL A 157 4.85 -3.02 8.29
CA VAL A 157 4.46 -4.13 9.18
C VAL A 157 4.06 -3.59 10.56
N GLY A 158 4.82 -2.64 11.12
CA GLY A 158 4.51 -2.02 12.40
C GLY A 158 3.16 -1.28 12.39
N LEU A 159 2.87 -0.52 11.32
CA LEU A 159 1.58 0.12 11.13
C LEU A 159 0.44 -0.90 11.03
N SER A 160 0.65 -2.00 10.32
CA SER A 160 -0.36 -3.06 10.16
C SER A 160 -0.65 -3.80 11.47
N LEU A 161 0.38 -4.07 12.27
CA LEU A 161 0.24 -4.62 13.61
C LEU A 161 -0.51 -3.65 14.52
N TYR A 162 -0.15 -2.36 14.47
CA TYR A 162 -0.84 -1.32 15.24
C TYR A 162 -2.33 -1.26 14.88
N LEU A 163 -2.66 -1.18 13.59
CA LEU A 163 -4.06 -1.19 13.14
C LEU A 163 -4.78 -2.47 13.59
N GLY A 164 -4.15 -3.65 13.47
CA GLY A 164 -4.73 -4.91 13.93
C GLY A 164 -4.99 -4.96 15.44
N CYS A 165 -4.22 -4.25 16.25
CA CYS A 165 -4.37 -4.22 17.71
C CYS A 165 -5.42 -3.21 18.20
N PHE A 166 -5.48 -2.02 17.59
CA PHE A 166 -6.20 -0.87 18.13
C PHE A 166 -7.49 -0.52 17.40
N VAL A 167 -7.73 -1.10 16.21
CA VAL A 167 -8.99 -0.89 15.47
C VAL A 167 -9.88 -2.13 15.51
N TYR A 168 -11.12 -1.99 15.04
CA TYR A 168 -12.05 -3.11 14.92
C TYR A 168 -11.51 -4.22 14.01
N ALA A 169 -11.76 -5.46 14.34
CA ALA A 169 -11.34 -6.62 13.57
C ALA A 169 -11.80 -6.57 12.10
N GLY A 170 -12.98 -6.01 11.83
CA GLY A 170 -13.46 -5.79 10.47
C GLY A 170 -12.61 -4.80 9.66
N VAL A 171 -12.02 -3.79 10.31
CA VAL A 171 -11.08 -2.84 9.66
C VAL A 171 -9.76 -3.55 9.35
N ALA A 172 -9.28 -4.39 10.26
CA ALA A 172 -8.07 -5.18 10.02
C ALA A 172 -8.31 -6.25 8.93
N LEU A 173 -9.51 -6.82 8.83
CA LEU A 173 -9.91 -7.69 7.72
C LEU A 173 -9.87 -6.95 6.37
N TYR A 174 -10.44 -5.73 6.31
CA TYR A 174 -10.32 -4.86 5.14
C TYR A 174 -8.86 -4.61 4.76
N TRP A 175 -8.02 -4.26 5.75
CA TRP A 175 -6.60 -3.99 5.52
C TRP A 175 -5.86 -5.21 4.97
N THR A 176 -6.10 -6.37 5.56
CA THR A 176 -5.54 -7.67 5.11
C THR A 176 -5.98 -8.00 3.69
N ALA A 177 -7.27 -7.92 3.39
CA ALA A 177 -7.81 -8.13 2.06
C ALA A 177 -7.22 -7.15 1.04
N SER A 178 -7.10 -5.87 1.42
CA SER A 178 -6.48 -4.84 0.58
C SER A 178 -5.01 -5.13 0.26
N ASN A 179 -4.23 -5.66 1.21
CA ASN A 179 -2.85 -6.06 0.98
C ASN A 179 -2.76 -7.25 0.01
N ILE A 180 -3.61 -8.26 0.19
CA ILE A 180 -3.65 -9.45 -0.69
C ILE A 180 -4.04 -9.03 -2.12
N PHE A 181 -5.09 -8.23 -2.28
CA PHE A 181 -5.49 -7.74 -3.60
C PHE A 181 -4.46 -6.80 -4.22
N ALA A 182 -3.69 -6.05 -3.41
CA ALA A 182 -2.59 -5.23 -3.91
C ALA A 182 -1.45 -6.09 -4.46
N ILE A 183 -1.16 -7.26 -3.87
CA ILE A 183 -0.19 -8.22 -4.40
C ILE A 183 -0.66 -8.74 -5.77
N LEU A 184 -1.93 -9.18 -5.87
CA LEU A 184 -2.49 -9.64 -7.15
C LEU A 184 -2.44 -8.54 -8.22
N GLN A 185 -2.81 -7.31 -7.84
CA GLN A 185 -2.78 -6.15 -8.73
C GLN A 185 -1.36 -5.82 -9.21
N LEU A 186 -0.36 -5.94 -8.33
CA LEU A 186 1.04 -5.74 -8.68
C LEU A 186 1.50 -6.71 -9.77
N TYR A 187 1.19 -8.01 -9.62
CA TYR A 187 1.54 -9.02 -10.62
C TYR A 187 0.79 -8.79 -11.95
N LEU A 188 -0.49 -8.44 -11.90
CA LEU A 188 -1.25 -8.11 -13.12
C LEU A 188 -0.66 -6.89 -13.85
N CYS A 189 -0.27 -5.85 -13.10
CA CYS A 189 0.37 -4.67 -13.68
C CYS A 189 1.73 -5.00 -14.30
N LEU A 190 2.50 -5.91 -13.71
CA LEU A 190 3.79 -6.35 -14.24
C LEU A 190 3.63 -7.13 -15.54
N LEU A 191 2.70 -8.08 -15.59
CA LEU A 191 2.39 -8.83 -16.82
C LEU A 191 2.03 -7.87 -17.95
N TYR A 192 1.11 -6.94 -17.69
CA TYR A 192 0.67 -5.96 -18.70
C TYR A 192 1.81 -5.03 -19.16
N THR A 193 2.76 -4.69 -18.29
CA THR A 193 3.89 -3.81 -18.67
C THR A 193 5.02 -4.57 -19.34
N SER A 194 5.20 -5.88 -19.07
CA SER A 194 6.16 -6.75 -19.76
C SER A 194 5.75 -6.98 -21.22
N ASP A 195 4.50 -7.36 -21.45
CA ASP A 195 3.99 -7.59 -22.81
C ASP A 195 4.08 -6.34 -23.69
N ALA A 196 3.81 -5.16 -23.10
CA ALA A 196 3.94 -3.88 -23.81
C ALA A 196 5.40 -3.46 -24.08
N ALA A 197 6.38 -4.10 -23.47
CA ALA A 197 7.82 -3.86 -23.72
C ALA A 197 8.38 -4.79 -24.80
N ASP A 198 7.83 -6.01 -24.93
CA ASP A 198 8.24 -6.99 -25.95
C ASP A 198 7.65 -6.67 -27.35
N ASP A 199 6.54 -5.92 -27.39
CA ASP A 199 5.90 -5.47 -28.66
C ASP A 199 6.56 -4.22 -29.29
N ARG A 200 7.75 -3.79 -28.85
CA ARG A 200 8.53 -2.67 -29.38
C ARG A 200 9.94 -3.05 -29.74
#